data_1e5408b46044184e9a6fc07ce31fd504
#
_entry.id   1e5408b46044184e9a6fc07ce31fd504
#
_cell.length_a   1.000
_cell.length_b   1.000
_cell.length_c   1.000
_cell.angle_alpha   90.00
_cell.angle_beta   90.00
_cell.angle_gamma   90.00
#
_symmetry.space_group_name_H-M   'P 1'
#
loop_
_entity.id
_entity.type
_entity.pdbx_description
1 polymer ?
#
loop_
_entity_poly.entity_id
_entity_poly.type
_entity_poly.pdbx_seq_one_letter_code
_entity_poly.pdbx_strand_id
1 'polypeptide(L)'
;MQSAESTDPKKADSTEKAASAEQTESTKQKTPSKPDVIDPNDINAKTLTQLNTLMEESLQIYELEDQKTNVIDDLHNALQVITQFLGFSTNVHPEIFNLPPDSSITLLPNLKLIIKLSNGKTETKQFTDYAPEVITKIVEYVTPQLLELIQAQKSYLTEKITFLRTATKQLSTLSQLKENLPSIVVPKEE
;
A
#
# COMPACT_ATOMS: atom_id res chain seq x y z
N MET A 1 -23.79 -18.58 48.52
CA MET A 1 -25.01 -17.78 48.28
C MET A 1 -25.04 -17.60 46.80
N GLN A 2 -25.74 -18.46 46.07
CA GLN A 2 -27.12 -18.33 45.58
C GLN A 2 -27.18 -17.26 44.52
N SER A 3 -27.64 -17.44 43.32
CA SER A 3 -28.50 -18.39 42.60
C SER A 3 -28.66 -17.72 41.22
N ALA A 4 -28.54 -18.49 40.14
CA ALA A 4 -29.60 -19.00 39.28
C ALA A 4 -30.49 -17.89 38.68
N GLU A 5 -30.85 -17.90 37.40
CA GLU A 5 -31.74 -18.69 36.60
C GLU A 5 -31.87 -17.99 35.25
N SER A 6 -31.60 -18.60 34.11
CA SER A 6 -32.55 -19.36 33.27
C SER A 6 -33.71 -18.53 32.71
N THR A 7 -33.77 -18.44 31.38
CA THR A 7 -34.92 -18.89 30.56
C THR A 7 -34.73 -18.63 29.06
N ASP A 8 -34.66 -19.68 28.27
CA ASP A 8 -35.28 -19.88 26.94
C ASP A 8 -36.79 -20.19 27.15
N PRO A 9 -37.66 -20.33 26.14
CA PRO A 9 -37.68 -20.29 24.69
C PRO A 9 -38.97 -19.65 24.06
N LYS A 10 -39.09 -19.63 22.72
CA LYS A 10 -40.34 -19.82 21.92
C LYS A 10 -40.08 -19.45 20.45
N LYS A 11 -39.99 -20.35 19.53
CA LYS A 11 -40.90 -21.23 18.78
C LYS A 11 -42.29 -20.66 18.43
N ALA A 12 -42.53 -20.39 17.14
CA ALA A 12 -43.78 -20.46 16.40
C ALA A 12 -43.39 -20.29 14.89
N ASP A 13 -43.50 -21.25 14.00
CA ASP A 13 -44.55 -22.08 13.47
C ASP A 13 -45.70 -21.26 12.79
N SER A 14 -45.91 -21.55 11.55
CA SER A 14 -47.16 -21.60 10.79
C SER A 14 -46.93 -21.41 9.31
N THR A 15 -47.02 -22.52 8.57
CA THR A 15 -48.14 -23.03 7.73
C THR A 15 -48.30 -22.31 6.41
N GLU A 16 -47.96 -23.02 5.29
CA GLU A 16 -48.90 -23.74 4.45
C GLU A 16 -49.80 -22.86 3.55
N LYS A 17 -49.60 -22.94 2.24
CA LYS A 17 -50.72 -23.27 1.35
C LYS A 17 -50.27 -23.75 -0.02
N ALA A 18 -50.71 -24.97 -0.30
CA ALA A 18 -50.65 -25.64 -1.55
C ALA A 18 -51.69 -25.05 -2.52
N ALA A 19 -51.40 -25.08 -3.81
CA ALA A 19 -52.43 -25.18 -4.86
C ALA A 19 -51.86 -25.90 -6.08
N SER A 20 -52.41 -27.02 -6.29
CA SER A 20 -52.46 -27.99 -7.35
C SER A 20 -53.03 -27.42 -8.66
N ALA A 21 -52.49 -27.86 -9.80
CA ALA A 21 -53.20 -28.15 -11.07
C ALA A 21 -52.20 -28.81 -12.02
N GLU A 22 -52.30 -30.10 -12.19
CA GLU A 22 -52.88 -30.87 -13.28
C GLU A 22 -52.16 -30.77 -14.62
N GLN A 23 -51.40 -31.82 -14.90
CA GLN A 23 -51.49 -32.80 -16.01
C GLN A 23 -51.73 -32.23 -17.43
N THR A 24 -50.73 -32.40 -18.26
CA THR A 24 -50.97 -33.08 -19.57
C THR A 24 -49.69 -33.86 -19.98
N GLU A 25 -49.84 -35.13 -19.93
CA GLU A 25 -49.00 -36.16 -20.53
C GLU A 25 -48.90 -35.91 -22.03
N SER A 26 -47.71 -35.71 -22.56
CA SER A 26 -47.42 -35.85 -23.97
C SER A 26 -46.15 -36.70 -24.10
N THR A 27 -46.43 -38.00 -24.21
CA THR A 27 -45.49 -39.06 -24.58
C THR A 27 -44.89 -38.74 -25.95
N LYS A 28 -43.76 -38.01 -25.99
CA LYS A 28 -42.90 -37.98 -27.17
C LYS A 28 -41.86 -39.06 -27.01
N GLN A 29 -42.02 -40.09 -27.80
CA GLN A 29 -41.05 -41.13 -28.09
C GLN A 29 -39.67 -40.49 -28.33
N LYS A 30 -38.76 -40.80 -27.42
CA LYS A 30 -37.34 -40.48 -27.54
C LYS A 30 -36.75 -41.45 -28.55
N THR A 31 -36.66 -41.02 -29.79
CA THR A 31 -35.78 -41.67 -30.78
C THR A 31 -34.37 -41.76 -30.20
N PRO A 32 -33.70 -42.90 -30.26
CA PRO A 32 -32.31 -43.00 -29.82
C PRO A 32 -31.49 -42.09 -30.74
N SER A 33 -30.97 -41.00 -30.18
CA SER A 33 -29.99 -40.15 -30.85
C SER A 33 -28.77 -41.03 -31.21
N LYS A 34 -28.47 -41.05 -32.51
CA LYS A 34 -27.23 -41.56 -33.03
C LYS A 34 -26.08 -41.04 -32.17
N PRO A 35 -25.08 -41.86 -31.81
CA PRO A 35 -23.89 -41.33 -31.18
C PRO A 35 -23.30 -40.26 -32.11
N ASP A 36 -23.17 -39.04 -31.59
CA ASP A 36 -22.45 -37.95 -32.26
C ASP A 36 -21.09 -38.48 -32.65
N VAL A 37 -20.87 -38.74 -33.92
CA VAL A 37 -19.57 -39.02 -34.46
C VAL A 37 -18.79 -37.74 -34.39
N ILE A 38 -18.02 -37.56 -33.32
CA ILE A 38 -17.13 -36.43 -33.14
C ILE A 38 -16.07 -36.52 -34.26
N ASP A 39 -16.12 -35.54 -35.18
CA ASP A 39 -15.17 -35.48 -36.29
C ASP A 39 -13.75 -35.23 -35.69
N PRO A 40 -12.79 -36.11 -35.95
CA PRO A 40 -11.43 -35.92 -35.43
C PRO A 40 -10.77 -34.63 -35.90
N ASN A 41 -11.22 -34.03 -36.99
CA ASN A 41 -10.74 -32.71 -37.43
C ASN A 41 -11.23 -31.59 -36.54
N ASP A 42 -12.44 -31.70 -35.98
CA ASP A 42 -13.03 -30.70 -35.06
C ASP A 42 -12.30 -30.70 -33.70
N ILE A 43 -11.90 -31.89 -33.21
CA ILE A 43 -11.08 -32.04 -32.00
C ILE A 43 -9.72 -31.39 -32.20
N ASN A 44 -9.06 -31.63 -33.33
CA ASN A 44 -7.77 -31.07 -33.66
C ASN A 44 -7.82 -29.52 -33.75
N ALA A 45 -8.83 -28.99 -34.43
CA ALA A 45 -9.05 -27.54 -34.54
C ALA A 45 -9.29 -26.88 -33.18
N LYS A 46 -10.10 -27.49 -32.32
CA LYS A 46 -10.37 -27.04 -30.96
C LYS A 46 -9.10 -27.07 -30.09
N THR A 47 -8.33 -28.15 -30.20
CA THR A 47 -7.05 -28.30 -29.46
C THR A 47 -6.04 -27.24 -29.90
N LEU A 48 -5.91 -26.97 -31.19
CA LEU A 48 -5.02 -25.91 -31.71
C LEU A 48 -5.46 -24.53 -31.23
N THR A 49 -6.75 -24.25 -31.20
CA THR A 49 -7.27 -22.97 -30.64
C THR A 49 -6.93 -22.84 -29.17
N GLN A 50 -7.10 -23.90 -28.38
CA GLN A 50 -6.74 -23.89 -26.95
C GLN A 50 -5.24 -23.72 -26.74
N LEU A 51 -4.39 -24.34 -27.56
CA LEU A 51 -2.95 -24.15 -27.49
C LEU A 51 -2.51 -22.72 -27.84
N ASN A 52 -3.14 -22.10 -28.84
CA ASN A 52 -2.89 -20.72 -29.19
C ASN A 52 -3.29 -19.77 -28.03
N THR A 53 -4.48 -19.98 -27.47
CA THR A 53 -4.92 -19.20 -26.29
C THR A 53 -3.97 -19.39 -25.12
N LEU A 54 -3.54 -20.63 -24.83
CA LEU A 54 -2.57 -20.90 -23.76
C LEU A 54 -1.25 -20.16 -24.00
N MET A 55 -0.79 -20.13 -25.24
CA MET A 55 0.46 -19.42 -25.59
C MET A 55 0.31 -17.91 -25.42
N GLU A 56 -0.80 -17.32 -25.85
CA GLU A 56 -1.10 -15.89 -25.69
C GLU A 56 -1.20 -15.50 -24.22
N GLU A 57 -1.95 -16.25 -23.42
CA GLU A 57 -2.09 -16.03 -21.97
C GLU A 57 -0.74 -16.18 -21.24
N SER A 58 0.08 -17.16 -21.64
CA SER A 58 1.41 -17.35 -21.08
C SER A 58 2.35 -16.18 -21.38
N LEU A 59 2.27 -15.62 -22.59
CA LEU A 59 3.04 -14.45 -22.97
C LEU A 59 2.60 -13.22 -22.15
N GLN A 60 1.31 -13.03 -21.97
CA GLN A 60 0.78 -11.94 -21.14
C GLN A 60 1.24 -12.06 -19.67
N ILE A 61 1.26 -13.27 -19.11
CA ILE A 61 1.79 -13.50 -17.75
C ILE A 61 3.27 -13.10 -17.68
N TYR A 62 4.06 -13.45 -18.67
CA TYR A 62 5.47 -13.10 -18.73
C TYR A 62 5.68 -11.57 -18.80
N GLU A 63 4.91 -10.87 -19.63
CA GLU A 63 4.94 -9.41 -19.72
C GLU A 63 4.52 -8.73 -18.41
N LEU A 64 3.51 -9.26 -17.72
CA LEU A 64 3.07 -8.75 -16.42
C LEU A 64 4.12 -8.97 -15.31
N GLU A 65 4.84 -10.09 -15.34
CA GLU A 65 5.94 -10.36 -14.41
C GLU A 65 7.11 -9.38 -14.61
N ASP A 66 7.45 -9.07 -15.86
CA ASP A 66 8.48 -8.08 -16.18
C ASP A 66 8.08 -6.67 -15.74
N GLN A 67 6.84 -6.26 -16.03
CA GLN A 67 6.28 -4.97 -15.59
C GLN A 67 6.27 -4.85 -14.06
N LYS A 68 5.93 -5.92 -13.35
CA LYS A 68 5.92 -5.96 -11.88
C LYS A 68 7.30 -5.66 -11.30
N THR A 69 8.36 -6.21 -11.87
CA THR A 69 9.74 -5.95 -11.42
C THR A 69 10.10 -4.48 -11.64
N ASN A 70 9.82 -3.93 -12.82
CA ASN A 70 10.08 -2.53 -13.13
C ASN A 70 9.33 -1.57 -12.20
N VAL A 71 8.06 -1.85 -11.90
CA VAL A 71 7.26 -1.03 -10.97
C VAL A 71 7.82 -1.05 -9.55
N ILE A 72 8.34 -2.19 -9.09
CA ILE A 72 8.97 -2.30 -7.76
C ILE A 72 10.25 -1.45 -7.69
N ASP A 73 11.08 -1.49 -8.74
CA ASP A 73 12.30 -0.71 -8.80
C ASP A 73 12.01 0.80 -8.87
N ASP A 74 11.02 1.23 -9.64
CA ASP A 74 10.57 2.61 -9.70
C ASP A 74 10.03 3.09 -8.34
N LEU A 75 9.22 2.27 -7.67
CA LEU A 75 8.72 2.54 -6.32
C LEU A 75 9.86 2.66 -5.32
N HIS A 76 10.83 1.73 -5.36
CA HIS A 76 12.02 1.78 -4.52
C HIS A 76 12.78 3.10 -4.71
N ASN A 77 13.07 3.47 -5.96
CA ASN A 77 13.81 4.69 -6.29
C ASN A 77 13.06 5.94 -5.80
N ALA A 78 11.75 6.02 -6.03
CA ALA A 78 10.93 7.14 -5.59
C ALA A 78 10.89 7.26 -4.05
N LEU A 79 10.67 6.15 -3.35
CA LEU A 79 10.66 6.13 -1.89
C LEU A 79 12.04 6.45 -1.30
N GLN A 80 13.11 5.94 -1.90
CA GLN A 80 14.48 6.18 -1.44
C GLN A 80 14.83 7.67 -1.46
N VAL A 81 14.47 8.38 -2.52
CA VAL A 81 14.69 9.83 -2.60
C VAL A 81 14.00 10.55 -1.43
N ILE A 82 12.74 10.20 -1.15
CA ILE A 82 11.95 10.82 -0.08
C ILE A 82 12.52 10.49 1.29
N THR A 83 12.78 9.20 1.56
CA THR A 83 13.27 8.74 2.86
C THR A 83 14.67 9.25 3.18
N GLN A 84 15.56 9.33 2.19
CA GLN A 84 16.90 9.90 2.36
C GLN A 84 16.84 11.42 2.59
N PHE A 85 16.01 12.14 1.83
CA PHE A 85 15.85 13.58 2.01
C PHE A 85 15.34 13.94 3.41
N LEU A 86 14.41 13.16 3.94
CA LEU A 86 13.83 13.36 5.26
C LEU A 86 14.67 12.75 6.40
N GLY A 87 15.68 11.94 6.10
CA GLY A 87 16.41 11.15 7.10
C GLY A 87 15.48 10.16 7.82
N PHE A 88 14.45 9.66 7.13
CA PHE A 88 13.40 8.84 7.73
C PHE A 88 13.91 7.45 8.12
N SER A 89 13.67 7.06 9.37
CA SER A 89 13.93 5.72 9.88
C SER A 89 12.79 5.34 10.82
N THR A 90 12.26 4.12 10.69
CA THR A 90 11.15 3.64 11.52
C THR A 90 11.26 2.16 11.83
N ASN A 91 10.64 1.74 12.93
CA ASN A 91 10.49 0.33 13.23
C ASN A 91 9.21 -0.19 12.57
N VAL A 92 9.34 -1.30 11.86
CA VAL A 92 8.25 -1.97 11.16
C VAL A 92 7.78 -3.17 11.96
N HIS A 93 6.47 -3.43 11.97
CA HIS A 93 5.90 -4.56 12.72
C HIS A 93 6.39 -5.91 12.18
N PRO A 94 6.87 -6.82 13.05
CA PRO A 94 7.35 -8.15 12.63
C PRO A 94 6.30 -8.99 11.91
N GLU A 95 5.03 -8.77 12.18
CA GLU A 95 3.89 -9.47 11.57
C GLU A 95 3.84 -9.28 10.05
N ILE A 96 4.29 -8.13 9.54
CA ILE A 96 4.35 -7.85 8.10
C ILE A 96 5.25 -8.86 7.39
N PHE A 97 6.26 -9.35 8.09
CA PHE A 97 7.27 -10.30 7.58
C PHE A 97 7.03 -11.73 8.04
N ASN A 98 5.91 -12.01 8.69
CA ASN A 98 5.60 -13.30 9.32
C ASN A 98 6.70 -13.75 10.29
N LEU A 99 7.31 -12.83 11.04
CA LEU A 99 8.33 -13.09 12.03
C LEU A 99 7.74 -13.11 13.45
N PRO A 100 8.40 -13.79 14.41
CA PRO A 100 7.99 -13.78 15.80
C PRO A 100 7.89 -12.35 16.37
N PRO A 101 6.95 -12.08 17.30
CA PRO A 101 6.74 -10.73 17.85
C PRO A 101 7.95 -10.18 18.60
N ASP A 102 8.83 -11.05 19.10
CA ASP A 102 10.09 -10.66 19.76
C ASP A 102 11.19 -10.18 18.77
N SER A 103 10.91 -10.23 17.47
CA SER A 103 11.82 -9.73 16.45
C SER A 103 11.66 -8.21 16.33
N SER A 104 12.77 -7.51 16.04
CA SER A 104 12.76 -6.07 15.77
C SER A 104 13.22 -5.80 14.34
N ILE A 105 12.46 -4.99 13.62
CA ILE A 105 12.75 -4.66 12.23
C ILE A 105 12.81 -3.16 12.11
N THR A 106 13.96 -2.64 11.66
CA THR A 106 14.18 -1.21 11.45
C THR A 106 14.39 -0.95 9.96
N LEU A 107 13.55 -0.09 9.40
CA LEU A 107 13.73 0.46 8.06
C LEU A 107 14.65 1.68 8.13
N LEU A 108 15.72 1.67 7.36
CA LEU A 108 16.68 2.77 7.24
C LEU A 108 16.29 3.74 6.10
N PRO A 109 16.87 4.97 6.07
CA PRO A 109 16.59 5.95 5.02
C PRO A 109 16.94 5.48 3.60
N ASN A 110 17.87 4.55 3.47
CA ASN A 110 18.27 3.94 2.20
C ASN A 110 17.43 2.69 1.84
N LEU A 111 16.27 2.54 2.48
CA LEU A 111 15.34 1.41 2.32
C LEU A 111 15.96 0.03 2.61
N LYS A 112 17.04 -0.03 3.38
CA LYS A 112 17.53 -1.28 3.95
C LYS A 112 16.79 -1.60 5.23
N LEU A 113 16.42 -2.87 5.37
CA LEU A 113 15.78 -3.40 6.57
C LEU A 113 16.81 -4.15 7.41
N ILE A 114 16.96 -3.73 8.65
CA ILE A 114 17.75 -4.44 9.65
C ILE A 114 16.79 -5.28 10.49
N ILE A 115 16.92 -6.59 10.43
CA ILE A 115 16.09 -7.55 11.13
C ILE A 115 16.91 -8.15 12.26
N LYS A 116 16.48 -7.94 13.50
CA LYS A 116 17.02 -8.62 14.69
C LYS A 116 16.03 -9.71 15.11
N LEU A 117 16.45 -10.93 15.01
CA LEU A 117 15.67 -12.09 15.43
C LEU A 117 15.80 -12.29 16.94
N SER A 118 14.83 -12.98 17.54
CA SER A 118 14.81 -13.34 18.98
C SER A 118 16.02 -14.14 19.45
N ASN A 119 16.69 -14.86 18.54
CA ASN A 119 17.92 -15.60 18.82
C ASN A 119 19.19 -14.72 18.81
N GLY A 120 19.06 -13.39 18.67
CA GLY A 120 20.16 -12.43 18.60
C GLY A 120 20.83 -12.30 17.22
N LYS A 121 20.41 -13.09 16.23
CA LYS A 121 20.93 -12.99 14.87
C LYS A 121 20.40 -11.71 14.22
N THR A 122 21.29 -10.98 13.54
CA THR A 122 20.92 -9.79 12.77
C THR A 122 21.13 -10.05 11.28
N GLU A 123 20.11 -9.73 10.49
CA GLU A 123 20.13 -9.83 9.03
C GLU A 123 19.84 -8.45 8.44
N THR A 124 20.46 -8.16 7.30
CA THR A 124 20.16 -6.94 6.53
C THR A 124 19.71 -7.34 5.14
N LYS A 125 18.56 -6.82 4.73
CA LYS A 125 17.97 -7.08 3.40
C LYS A 125 17.58 -5.77 2.73
N GLN A 126 17.58 -5.76 1.40
CA GLN A 126 17.05 -4.65 0.63
C GLN A 126 15.51 -4.72 0.60
N PHE A 127 14.88 -3.58 0.43
CA PHE A 127 13.42 -3.47 0.25
C PHE A 127 12.94 -4.31 -0.95
N THR A 128 13.72 -4.32 -2.04
CA THR A 128 13.43 -5.04 -3.29
C THR A 128 13.60 -6.56 -3.19
N ASP A 129 14.25 -7.06 -2.13
CA ASP A 129 14.45 -8.50 -1.93
C ASP A 129 13.19 -9.23 -1.43
N TYR A 130 12.12 -8.48 -1.15
CA TYR A 130 10.88 -9.03 -0.61
C TYR A 130 9.83 -9.27 -1.68
N ALA A 131 8.92 -10.20 -1.40
CA ALA A 131 7.75 -10.43 -2.25
C ALA A 131 6.87 -9.17 -2.33
N PRO A 132 6.19 -8.91 -3.47
CA PRO A 132 5.36 -7.72 -3.68
C PRO A 132 4.30 -7.48 -2.61
N GLU A 133 3.74 -8.56 -2.05
CA GLU A 133 2.74 -8.50 -0.99
C GLU A 133 3.31 -7.90 0.31
N VAL A 134 4.58 -8.24 0.62
CA VAL A 134 5.29 -7.69 1.77
C VAL A 134 5.66 -6.23 1.50
N ILE A 135 6.13 -5.92 0.30
CA ILE A 135 6.43 -4.54 -0.13
C ILE A 135 5.19 -3.65 0.00
N THR A 136 4.04 -4.10 -0.47
CA THR A 136 2.77 -3.37 -0.35
C THR A 136 2.44 -3.06 1.11
N LYS A 137 2.53 -4.04 2.00
CA LYS A 137 2.28 -3.83 3.44
C LYS A 137 3.28 -2.87 4.09
N ILE A 138 4.55 -2.92 3.68
CA ILE A 138 5.56 -1.95 4.16
C ILE A 138 5.18 -0.54 3.72
N VAL A 139 4.81 -0.36 2.45
CA VAL A 139 4.39 0.94 1.91
C VAL A 139 3.16 1.48 2.62
N GLU A 140 2.13 0.65 2.82
CA GLU A 140 0.92 1.00 3.57
C GLU A 140 1.24 1.44 5.00
N TYR A 141 2.19 0.78 5.66
CA TYR A 141 2.60 1.10 7.01
C TYR A 141 3.43 2.39 7.10
N VAL A 142 4.32 2.62 6.14
CA VAL A 142 5.31 3.72 6.15
C VAL A 142 4.71 5.03 5.63
N THR A 143 3.80 4.96 4.66
CA THR A 143 3.22 6.15 4.00
C THR A 143 2.58 7.15 4.96
N PRO A 144 1.76 6.77 5.95
CA PRO A 144 1.19 7.72 6.92
C PRO A 144 2.27 8.44 7.73
N GLN A 145 3.29 7.71 8.17
CA GLN A 145 4.40 8.26 8.97
C GLN A 145 5.24 9.25 8.15
N LEU A 146 5.48 8.95 6.87
CA LEU A 146 6.15 9.87 5.95
C LEU A 146 5.33 11.14 5.73
N LEU A 147 4.01 11.04 5.60
CA LEU A 147 3.13 12.19 5.45
C LEU A 147 3.16 13.10 6.67
N GLU A 148 3.10 12.54 7.88
CA GLU A 148 3.24 13.30 9.12
C GLU A 148 4.58 14.03 9.19
N LEU A 149 5.67 13.35 8.88
CA LEU A 149 7.01 13.93 8.89
C LEU A 149 7.14 15.06 7.85
N ILE A 150 6.60 14.87 6.65
CA ILE A 150 6.59 15.90 5.60
C ILE A 150 5.81 17.14 6.05
N GLN A 151 4.65 16.95 6.68
CA GLN A 151 3.83 18.05 7.18
C GLN A 151 4.53 18.82 8.30
N ALA A 152 5.14 18.11 9.25
CA ALA A 152 5.93 18.71 10.32
C ALA A 152 7.12 19.53 9.77
N GLN A 153 7.86 18.95 8.82
CA GLN A 153 9.00 19.62 8.19
C GLN A 153 8.58 20.84 7.38
N LYS A 154 7.47 20.75 6.66
CA LYS A 154 6.89 21.88 5.92
C LYS A 154 6.49 23.03 6.86
N SER A 155 5.83 22.71 7.97
CA SER A 155 5.43 23.71 8.98
C SER A 155 6.65 24.42 9.57
N TYR A 156 7.65 23.65 10.00
CA TYR A 156 8.90 24.16 10.54
C TYR A 156 9.64 25.10 9.56
N LEU A 157 9.79 24.68 8.31
CA LEU A 157 10.44 25.51 7.29
C LEU A 157 9.65 26.78 6.99
N THR A 158 8.31 26.69 6.94
CA THR A 158 7.45 27.86 6.71
C THR A 158 7.60 28.87 7.84
N GLU A 159 7.63 28.42 9.09
CA GLU A 159 7.83 29.27 10.25
C GLU A 159 9.22 29.95 10.21
N LYS A 160 10.28 29.18 9.96
CA LYS A 160 11.63 29.75 9.81
C LYS A 160 11.74 30.78 8.70
N ILE A 161 11.18 30.49 7.53
CA ILE A 161 11.21 31.43 6.39
C ILE A 161 10.44 32.72 6.77
N THR A 162 9.31 32.60 7.42
CA THR A 162 8.49 33.74 7.87
C THR A 162 9.26 34.60 8.88
N PHE A 163 9.90 33.94 9.85
CA PHE A 163 10.76 34.62 10.82
C PHE A 163 11.90 35.39 10.14
N LEU A 164 12.66 34.71 9.25
CA LEU A 164 13.78 35.32 8.54
C LEU A 164 13.34 36.51 7.67
N ARG A 165 12.21 36.38 6.98
CA ARG A 165 11.64 37.49 6.19
C ARG A 165 11.28 38.69 7.07
N THR A 166 10.70 38.44 8.23
CA THR A 166 10.32 39.49 9.17
C THR A 166 11.58 40.19 9.74
N ALA A 167 12.56 39.39 10.15
CA ALA A 167 13.83 39.93 10.65
C ALA A 167 14.57 40.74 9.58
N THR A 168 14.63 40.23 8.35
CA THR A 168 15.24 40.99 7.22
C THR A 168 14.53 42.32 6.98
N LYS A 169 13.18 42.32 7.00
CA LYS A 169 12.41 43.55 6.83
C LYS A 169 12.71 44.57 7.92
N GLN A 170 12.75 44.14 9.20
CA GLN A 170 13.06 45.01 10.33
C GLN A 170 14.49 45.60 10.25
N LEU A 171 15.49 44.75 9.90
CA LEU A 171 16.88 45.22 9.71
C LEU A 171 17.03 46.17 8.54
N SER A 172 16.32 45.93 7.43
CA SER A 172 16.29 46.84 6.29
C SER A 172 15.70 48.22 6.65
N THR A 173 14.64 48.22 7.46
CA THR A 173 14.02 49.47 7.96
C THR A 173 15.01 50.24 8.85
N LEU A 174 15.76 49.55 9.73
CA LEU A 174 16.78 50.20 10.57
C LEU A 174 17.95 50.75 9.75
N SER A 175 18.40 50.05 8.70
CA SER A 175 19.42 50.53 7.75
C SER A 175 18.99 51.84 7.09
N GLN A 176 17.74 51.94 6.61
CA GLN A 176 17.20 53.11 5.98
C GLN A 176 17.10 54.30 6.96
N LEU A 177 16.75 54.04 8.25
CA LEU A 177 16.71 55.07 9.29
C LEU A 177 18.12 55.61 9.56
N LYS A 178 19.14 54.76 9.54
CA LYS A 178 20.55 55.20 9.73
C LYS A 178 21.03 56.11 8.57
N GLU A 179 20.64 55.84 7.35
CA GLU A 179 20.99 56.67 6.19
C GLU A 179 20.30 58.03 6.23
N ASN A 180 19.11 58.12 6.84
CA ASN A 180 18.32 59.34 6.95
C ASN A 180 18.59 60.12 8.21
N LEU A 181 19.44 59.66 9.13
CA LEU A 181 19.86 60.45 10.31
C LEU A 181 20.86 61.54 9.87
N PRO A 182 20.53 62.84 10.14
CA PRO A 182 21.47 63.89 9.84
C PRO A 182 22.77 63.66 10.62
N SER A 183 23.88 63.79 9.92
CA SER A 183 25.22 63.68 10.53
C SER A 183 25.28 64.65 11.71
N ILE A 184 25.27 64.11 12.93
CA ILE A 184 25.53 64.91 14.13
C ILE A 184 26.95 65.44 14.02
N VAL A 185 27.10 66.71 13.61
CA VAL A 185 28.36 67.39 13.63
C VAL A 185 28.73 67.55 15.10
N VAL A 186 29.69 66.73 15.55
CA VAL A 186 30.32 66.88 16.86
C VAL A 186 31.12 68.17 16.81
N PRO A 187 30.79 69.21 17.65
CA PRO A 187 31.63 70.39 17.73
C PRO A 187 33.03 70.01 18.18
N LYS A 188 34.07 70.40 17.41
CA LYS A 188 35.42 70.32 17.90
C LYS A 188 35.56 71.37 19.02
N GLU A 189 35.76 70.89 20.22
CA GLU A 189 36.27 71.75 21.32
C GLU A 189 37.67 72.16 20.95
N GLU A 190 37.92 73.49 20.90
CA GLU A 190 39.20 74.14 20.85
C GLU A 190 39.80 74.19 22.26
#